data_c9433c75fac1c9d5b351b74144b0ed26
#
_entry.id   c9433c75fac1c9d5b351b74144b0ed26
#
_cell.length_a   1.000
_cell.length_b   1.000
_cell.length_c   1.000
_cell.angle_alpha   90.00
_cell.angle_beta   90.00
_cell.angle_gamma   90.00
#
_symmetry.space_group_name_H-M   'P 1'
#
loop_
_entity.id
_entity.type
_entity.pdbx_description
1 polymer ?
#
loop_
_entity_poly.entity_id
_entity_poly.type
_entity_poly.pdbx_seq_one_letter_code
_entity_poly.pdbx_strand_id
1 'polypeptide(L)'
;PTAIMVGTGRAAENGILVKGGHILEGAHQLTTIVFDKTGTITEGKASLQQIISFSEDNHLVLQEAASLERYSQHPLGQALVRAAEEAGYQSLLVDQFESLTGLGLTGQLNGNHLAVGNEALMTRLAVDLTSSHRTFEKAASEGQTVVYYAKNGQLQALFLIADAVKKDSRATIKALHKMGLQTVMLTGDNDATARTIANQVGITNVVSQVLPHQKADVIANLQADGKKVAMVGDGINDAPAPVSYTHLRAHETR
;
A
#
# COMPACT_ATOMS: atom_id res chain seq x y z
N PRO A 1 -17.51 -12.83 35.33
CA PRO A 1 -18.12 -11.58 34.87
C PRO A 1 -17.26 -10.34 35.19
N THR A 2 -16.75 -10.17 36.43
CA THR A 2 -16.04 -8.97 36.85
C THR A 2 -14.70 -8.76 36.15
N ALA A 3 -13.94 -9.85 35.89
CA ALA A 3 -12.67 -9.77 35.19
C ALA A 3 -12.83 -9.30 33.73
N ILE A 4 -13.91 -9.71 33.07
CA ILE A 4 -14.22 -9.25 31.70
C ILE A 4 -14.57 -7.77 31.69
N MET A 5 -15.36 -7.29 32.67
CA MET A 5 -15.70 -5.87 32.79
C MET A 5 -14.47 -5.01 33.03
N VAL A 6 -13.57 -5.43 33.91
CA VAL A 6 -12.31 -4.74 34.16
C VAL A 6 -11.40 -4.78 32.92
N GLY A 7 -11.32 -5.93 32.25
CA GLY A 7 -10.52 -6.12 31.04
C GLY A 7 -11.02 -5.26 29.88
N THR A 8 -12.33 -5.21 29.63
CA THR A 8 -12.93 -4.36 28.58
C THR A 8 -12.82 -2.87 28.92
N GLY A 9 -12.95 -2.50 30.21
CA GLY A 9 -12.72 -1.13 30.66
C GLY A 9 -11.30 -0.66 30.41
N ARG A 10 -10.29 -1.45 30.79
CA ARG A 10 -8.89 -1.15 30.51
C ARG A 10 -8.57 -1.13 29.01
N ALA A 11 -9.19 -2.00 28.22
CA ALA A 11 -9.05 -1.97 26.77
C ALA A 11 -9.59 -0.65 26.20
N ALA A 12 -10.77 -0.22 26.65
CA ALA A 12 -11.40 1.05 26.23
C ALA A 12 -10.55 2.27 26.60
N GLU A 13 -9.95 2.30 27.78
CA GLU A 13 -9.01 3.36 28.21
C GLU A 13 -7.79 3.47 27.29
N ASN A 14 -7.41 2.37 26.61
CA ASN A 14 -6.33 2.33 25.62
C ASN A 14 -6.84 2.40 24.17
N GLY A 15 -8.08 2.84 23.94
CA GLY A 15 -8.65 2.99 22.59
C GLY A 15 -9.09 1.67 21.93
N ILE A 16 -9.13 0.55 22.66
CA ILE A 16 -9.50 -0.77 22.15
C ILE A 16 -10.96 -1.05 22.53
N LEU A 17 -11.84 -1.09 21.51
CA LEU A 17 -13.25 -1.43 21.69
C LEU A 17 -13.49 -2.92 21.44
N VAL A 18 -13.92 -3.63 22.47
CA VAL A 18 -14.23 -5.07 22.40
C VAL A 18 -15.73 -5.27 22.24
N LYS A 19 -16.19 -5.89 21.16
CA LYS A 19 -17.62 -6.08 20.87
C LYS A 19 -18.32 -7.09 21.78
N GLY A 20 -17.58 -7.92 22.52
CA GLY A 20 -18.17 -8.91 23.41
C GLY A 20 -17.13 -9.61 24.27
N GLY A 21 -17.51 -10.01 25.48
CA GLY A 21 -16.62 -10.67 26.44
C GLY A 21 -16.03 -11.99 25.95
N HIS A 22 -16.80 -12.75 25.16
CA HIS A 22 -16.36 -14.00 24.53
C HIS A 22 -15.15 -13.80 23.58
N ILE A 23 -15.02 -12.63 22.96
CA ILE A 23 -13.88 -12.28 22.11
C ILE A 23 -12.61 -12.17 22.96
N LEU A 24 -12.72 -11.53 24.12
CA LEU A 24 -11.61 -11.40 25.05
C LEU A 24 -11.19 -12.75 25.61
N GLU A 25 -12.17 -13.60 25.94
CA GLU A 25 -11.93 -14.98 26.40
C GLU A 25 -11.29 -15.86 25.33
N GLY A 26 -11.65 -15.67 24.05
CA GLY A 26 -11.06 -16.41 22.93
C GLY A 26 -9.63 -15.97 22.58
N ALA A 27 -9.25 -14.74 22.91
CA ALA A 27 -7.97 -14.15 22.50
C ALA A 27 -6.76 -14.95 23.03
N HIS A 28 -6.85 -15.56 24.20
CA HIS A 28 -5.76 -16.38 24.77
C HIS A 28 -5.53 -17.70 24.05
N GLN A 29 -6.48 -18.16 23.23
CA GLN A 29 -6.39 -19.39 22.45
C GLN A 29 -5.79 -19.17 21.06
N LEU A 30 -5.56 -17.92 20.66
CA LEU A 30 -5.01 -17.59 19.34
C LEU A 30 -3.65 -18.24 19.16
N THR A 31 -3.45 -18.83 17.99
CA THR A 31 -2.18 -19.39 17.54
C THR A 31 -1.62 -18.64 16.35
N THR A 32 -2.48 -17.99 15.57
CA THR A 32 -2.12 -17.35 14.31
C THR A 32 -2.85 -16.03 14.15
N ILE A 33 -2.11 -15.00 13.73
CA ILE A 33 -2.66 -13.71 13.35
C ILE A 33 -2.39 -13.47 11.88
N VAL A 34 -3.46 -13.24 11.11
CA VAL A 34 -3.42 -12.88 9.70
C VAL A 34 -3.55 -11.37 9.59
N PHE A 35 -2.60 -10.73 8.95
CA PHE A 35 -2.59 -9.30 8.68
C PHE A 35 -2.93 -9.02 7.23
N ASP A 36 -3.92 -8.17 6.97
CA ASP A 36 -3.99 -7.53 5.68
C ASP A 36 -2.77 -6.59 5.50
N LYS A 37 -2.28 -6.46 4.28
CA LYS A 37 -1.13 -5.57 4.00
C LYS A 37 -1.57 -4.11 4.08
N THR A 38 -2.52 -3.73 3.22
CA THR A 38 -2.88 -2.33 2.95
C THR A 38 -3.65 -1.71 4.12
N GLY A 39 -3.21 -0.55 4.62
CA GLY A 39 -3.84 0.13 5.75
C GLY A 39 -3.58 -0.52 7.12
N THR A 40 -3.00 -1.73 7.17
CA THR A 40 -2.73 -2.47 8.41
C THR A 40 -1.23 -2.58 8.68
N ILE A 41 -0.48 -3.30 7.84
CA ILE A 41 1.00 -3.35 7.88
C ILE A 41 1.57 -2.06 7.33
N THR A 42 0.95 -1.53 6.28
CA THR A 42 1.31 -0.29 5.61
C THR A 42 0.33 0.82 5.98
N GLU A 43 0.64 2.05 5.60
CA GLU A 43 -0.18 3.23 5.90
C GLU A 43 -1.47 3.28 5.07
N GLY A 44 -1.58 2.44 4.02
CA GLY A 44 -2.73 2.40 3.12
C GLY A 44 -2.78 3.57 2.13
N LYS A 45 -1.69 4.33 2.06
CA LYS A 45 -1.55 5.47 1.16
C LYS A 45 -0.24 5.35 0.39
N ALA A 46 -0.35 5.25 -0.93
CA ALA A 46 0.81 5.36 -1.79
C ALA A 46 1.51 6.71 -1.56
N SER A 47 2.81 6.72 -1.43
CA SER A 47 3.63 7.93 -1.24
C SER A 47 4.87 7.89 -2.14
N LEU A 48 5.29 9.05 -2.61
CA LEU A 48 6.51 9.21 -3.39
C LEU A 48 7.71 8.95 -2.48
N GLN A 49 8.50 7.91 -2.81
CA GLN A 49 9.68 7.53 -2.04
C GLN A 49 10.95 8.17 -2.61
N GLN A 50 11.04 8.22 -3.94
CA GLN A 50 12.23 8.73 -4.61
C GLN A 50 11.88 9.27 -5.99
N ILE A 51 12.58 10.32 -6.40
CA ILE A 51 12.62 10.83 -7.78
C ILE A 51 13.98 10.49 -8.36
N ILE A 52 14.00 9.84 -9.52
CA ILE A 52 15.20 9.61 -10.30
C ILE A 52 15.06 10.43 -11.58
N SER A 53 15.69 11.58 -11.60
CA SER A 53 15.64 12.49 -12.73
C SER A 53 16.76 12.18 -13.72
N PHE A 54 16.45 12.24 -15.00
CA PHE A 54 17.40 12.26 -16.12
C PHE A 54 17.63 13.70 -16.63
N SER A 55 16.89 14.66 -16.09
CA SER A 55 17.11 16.10 -16.24
C SER A 55 17.77 16.66 -14.99
N GLU A 56 18.30 17.88 -15.05
CA GLU A 56 19.02 18.47 -13.93
C GLU A 56 18.11 19.01 -12.80
N ASP A 57 16.78 19.08 -13.01
CA ASP A 57 15.85 19.72 -12.08
C ASP A 57 14.73 18.78 -11.59
N ASN A 58 14.94 18.18 -10.41
CA ASN A 58 13.94 17.33 -9.74
C ASN A 58 12.66 18.11 -9.36
N HIS A 59 12.77 19.42 -9.12
CA HIS A 59 11.66 20.28 -8.78
C HIS A 59 10.68 20.40 -9.95
N LEU A 60 11.23 20.71 -11.13
CA LEU A 60 10.43 20.92 -12.33
C LEU A 60 9.72 19.63 -12.77
N VAL A 61 10.41 18.48 -12.76
CA VAL A 61 9.81 17.20 -13.17
C VAL A 61 8.67 16.77 -12.25
N LEU A 62 8.78 17.01 -10.94
CA LEU A 62 7.70 16.70 -10.01
C LEU A 62 6.52 17.68 -10.20
N GLN A 63 6.78 18.96 -10.35
CA GLN A 63 5.75 19.98 -10.55
C GLN A 63 4.95 19.71 -11.84
N GLU A 64 5.62 19.44 -12.96
CA GLU A 64 5.00 19.16 -14.25
C GLU A 64 4.17 17.88 -14.20
N ALA A 65 4.73 16.79 -13.65
CA ALA A 65 4.04 15.51 -13.53
C ALA A 65 2.82 15.61 -12.60
N ALA A 66 2.95 16.25 -11.44
CA ALA A 66 1.87 16.47 -10.50
C ALA A 66 0.76 17.35 -11.09
N SER A 67 1.12 18.34 -11.91
CA SER A 67 0.15 19.19 -12.60
C SER A 67 -0.72 18.40 -13.58
N LEU A 68 -0.13 17.42 -14.28
CA LEU A 68 -0.88 16.50 -15.14
C LEU A 68 -1.74 15.54 -14.32
N GLU A 69 -1.21 14.99 -13.21
CA GLU A 69 -1.90 14.02 -12.35
C GLU A 69 -3.01 14.66 -11.47
N ARG A 70 -3.08 15.97 -11.38
CA ARG A 70 -4.15 16.66 -10.63
C ARG A 70 -5.55 16.28 -11.08
N TYR A 71 -5.71 15.92 -12.34
CA TYR A 71 -6.99 15.50 -12.91
C TYR A 71 -7.26 14.00 -12.72
N SER A 72 -6.32 13.25 -12.16
CA SER A 72 -6.41 11.82 -11.92
C SER A 72 -6.93 11.52 -10.52
N GLN A 73 -7.77 10.50 -10.40
CA GLN A 73 -8.15 9.92 -9.10
C GLN A 73 -7.32 8.67 -8.76
N HIS A 74 -6.35 8.33 -9.59
CA HIS A 74 -5.53 7.14 -9.36
C HIS A 74 -4.61 7.33 -8.15
N PRO A 75 -4.50 6.36 -7.22
CA PRO A 75 -3.70 6.49 -5.99
C PRO A 75 -2.24 6.88 -6.22
N LEU A 76 -1.62 6.38 -7.31
CA LEU A 76 -0.24 6.74 -7.68
C LEU A 76 -0.13 8.20 -8.12
N GLY A 77 -1.08 8.70 -8.91
CA GLY A 77 -1.12 10.11 -9.31
C GLY A 77 -1.32 11.04 -8.12
N GLN A 78 -2.23 10.66 -7.22
CA GLN A 78 -2.47 11.40 -5.99
C GLN A 78 -1.22 11.44 -5.07
N ALA A 79 -0.35 10.43 -5.14
CA ALA A 79 0.93 10.45 -4.41
C ALA A 79 1.87 11.54 -4.94
N LEU A 80 1.91 11.74 -6.28
CA LEU A 80 2.70 12.80 -6.89
C LEU A 80 2.15 14.19 -6.56
N VAL A 81 0.81 14.33 -6.63
CA VAL A 81 0.14 15.60 -6.29
C VAL A 81 0.44 16.00 -4.84
N ARG A 82 0.27 15.07 -3.88
CA ARG A 82 0.59 15.34 -2.47
C ARG A 82 2.06 15.70 -2.26
N ALA A 83 2.98 14.98 -2.89
CA ALA A 83 4.40 15.27 -2.77
C ALA A 83 4.76 16.66 -3.30
N ALA A 84 4.12 17.10 -4.38
CA ALA A 84 4.31 18.44 -4.93
C ALA A 84 3.72 19.52 -4.00
N GLU A 85 2.53 19.29 -3.43
CA GLU A 85 1.88 20.20 -2.48
C GLU A 85 2.71 20.33 -1.19
N GLU A 86 3.20 19.22 -0.62
CA GLU A 86 4.08 19.22 0.56
C GLU A 86 5.40 19.94 0.32
N ALA A 87 5.90 19.90 -0.92
CA ALA A 87 7.08 20.67 -1.34
C ALA A 87 6.77 22.15 -1.62
N GLY A 88 5.50 22.57 -1.56
CA GLY A 88 5.07 23.94 -1.81
C GLY A 88 4.99 24.30 -3.30
N TYR A 89 4.94 23.32 -4.19
CA TYR A 89 4.87 23.57 -5.64
C TYR A 89 3.45 23.89 -6.08
N GLN A 90 3.32 24.97 -6.85
CA GLN A 90 2.03 25.34 -7.43
C GLN A 90 1.73 24.50 -8.68
N SER A 91 0.48 24.08 -8.80
CA SER A 91 0.01 23.38 -9.99
C SER A 91 0.02 24.32 -11.19
N LEU A 92 0.53 23.81 -12.31
CA LEU A 92 0.54 24.49 -13.59
C LEU A 92 -0.71 24.12 -14.41
N LEU A 93 -1.12 25.00 -15.30
CA LEU A 93 -2.26 24.75 -16.18
C LEU A 93 -1.84 23.82 -17.32
N VAL A 94 -2.53 22.68 -17.41
CA VAL A 94 -2.30 21.69 -18.47
C VAL A 94 -3.44 21.77 -19.48
N ASP A 95 -3.07 21.90 -20.74
CA ASP A 95 -3.99 21.87 -21.88
C ASP A 95 -4.02 20.46 -22.52
N GLN A 96 -5.04 20.20 -23.34
CA GLN A 96 -5.19 18.95 -24.11
C GLN A 96 -5.00 17.69 -23.26
N PHE A 97 -5.56 17.69 -22.05
CA PHE A 97 -5.51 16.55 -21.14
C PHE A 97 -6.25 15.34 -21.72
N GLU A 98 -5.60 14.17 -21.69
CA GLU A 98 -6.18 12.89 -22.06
C GLU A 98 -5.81 11.82 -21.05
N SER A 99 -6.83 11.06 -20.60
CA SER A 99 -6.62 9.88 -19.74
C SER A 99 -6.70 8.61 -20.59
N LEU A 100 -5.62 7.85 -20.61
CA LEU A 100 -5.49 6.59 -21.33
C LEU A 100 -5.66 5.42 -20.34
N THR A 101 -6.84 4.82 -20.35
CA THR A 101 -7.21 3.77 -19.38
C THR A 101 -6.15 2.66 -19.30
N GLY A 102 -5.67 2.38 -18.10
CA GLY A 102 -4.66 1.34 -17.83
C GLY A 102 -3.23 1.69 -18.27
N LEU A 103 -3.00 2.87 -18.87
CA LEU A 103 -1.69 3.31 -19.35
C LEU A 103 -1.15 4.51 -18.57
N GLY A 104 -1.95 5.58 -18.43
CA GLY A 104 -1.55 6.82 -17.80
C GLY A 104 -2.22 8.04 -18.42
N LEU A 105 -1.57 9.17 -18.35
CA LEU A 105 -2.08 10.47 -18.75
C LEU A 105 -1.14 11.15 -19.75
N THR A 106 -1.73 11.92 -20.65
CA THR A 106 -0.99 12.84 -21.54
C THR A 106 -1.62 14.24 -21.49
N GLY A 107 -0.82 15.25 -21.86
CA GLY A 107 -1.30 16.63 -21.93
C GLY A 107 -0.24 17.56 -22.51
N GLN A 108 -0.57 18.84 -22.56
CA GLN A 108 0.36 19.88 -23.00
C GLN A 108 0.56 20.93 -21.91
N LEU A 109 1.80 21.36 -21.73
CA LEU A 109 2.18 22.42 -20.82
C LEU A 109 3.17 23.35 -21.53
N ASN A 110 2.77 24.61 -21.71
CA ASN A 110 3.61 25.62 -22.38
C ASN A 110 4.15 25.14 -23.75
N GLY A 111 3.29 24.44 -24.52
CA GLY A 111 3.66 23.91 -25.83
C GLY A 111 4.47 22.59 -25.81
N ASN A 112 4.81 22.07 -24.63
CA ASN A 112 5.48 20.78 -24.50
C ASN A 112 4.45 19.65 -24.29
N HIS A 113 4.64 18.53 -24.96
CA HIS A 113 3.87 17.33 -24.74
C HIS A 113 4.39 16.58 -23.50
N LEU A 114 3.53 16.33 -22.53
CA LEU A 114 3.81 15.60 -21.31
C LEU A 114 3.13 14.25 -21.33
N ALA A 115 3.77 13.25 -20.73
CA ALA A 115 3.19 11.94 -20.48
C ALA A 115 3.62 11.42 -19.10
N VAL A 116 2.65 10.97 -18.30
CA VAL A 116 2.87 10.29 -17.00
C VAL A 116 2.15 8.97 -17.02
N GLY A 117 2.83 7.86 -16.72
CA GLY A 117 2.19 6.56 -16.70
C GLY A 117 3.15 5.38 -16.58
N ASN A 118 2.68 4.22 -17.00
CA ASN A 118 3.44 2.97 -16.93
C ASN A 118 4.35 2.78 -18.17
N GLU A 119 5.13 1.70 -18.15
CA GLU A 119 6.02 1.32 -19.25
C GLU A 119 5.28 1.15 -20.59
N ALA A 120 4.05 0.62 -20.55
CA ALA A 120 3.25 0.42 -21.77
C ALA A 120 2.86 1.74 -22.44
N LEU A 121 2.60 2.82 -21.65
CA LEU A 121 2.39 4.15 -22.19
C LEU A 121 3.66 4.67 -22.87
N MET A 122 4.81 4.53 -22.22
CA MET A 122 6.10 4.98 -22.75
C MET A 122 6.44 4.26 -24.07
N THR A 123 6.24 2.95 -24.12
CA THR A 123 6.42 2.16 -25.32
C THR A 123 5.50 2.61 -26.45
N ARG A 124 4.22 2.88 -26.16
CA ARG A 124 3.25 3.40 -27.13
C ARG A 124 3.67 4.75 -27.71
N LEU A 125 4.34 5.58 -26.91
CA LEU A 125 4.86 6.89 -27.31
C LEU A 125 6.28 6.84 -27.89
N ALA A 126 6.83 5.64 -28.09
CA ALA A 126 8.20 5.40 -28.59
C ALA A 126 9.29 6.09 -27.75
N VAL A 127 9.08 6.23 -26.44
CA VAL A 127 10.08 6.75 -25.50
C VAL A 127 11.14 5.68 -25.25
N ASP A 128 12.42 6.05 -25.37
CA ASP A 128 13.53 5.16 -25.05
C ASP A 128 13.67 4.98 -23.53
N LEU A 129 13.53 3.72 -23.07
CA LEU A 129 13.61 3.32 -21.66
C LEU A 129 14.92 2.61 -21.30
N THR A 130 15.87 2.54 -22.18
CA THR A 130 17.13 1.77 -21.99
C THR A 130 17.85 2.17 -20.69
N SER A 131 17.86 3.47 -20.37
CA SER A 131 18.50 4.00 -19.16
C SER A 131 17.74 3.65 -17.86
N SER A 132 16.47 3.26 -17.94
CA SER A 132 15.62 3.02 -16.78
C SER A 132 15.57 1.56 -16.31
N HIS A 133 16.01 0.59 -17.12
CA HIS A 133 15.85 -0.84 -16.82
C HIS A 133 16.41 -1.27 -15.47
N ARG A 134 17.64 -0.88 -15.14
CA ARG A 134 18.25 -1.21 -13.83
C ARG A 134 17.46 -0.65 -12.65
N THR A 135 16.97 0.57 -12.81
CA THR A 135 16.16 1.23 -11.78
C THR A 135 14.83 0.51 -11.60
N PHE A 136 14.19 0.13 -12.70
CA PHE A 136 12.94 -0.62 -12.67
C PHE A 136 13.11 -1.96 -11.94
N GLU A 137 14.11 -2.76 -12.31
CA GLU A 137 14.40 -4.05 -11.66
C GLU A 137 14.64 -3.89 -10.15
N LYS A 138 15.43 -2.90 -9.76
CA LYS A 138 15.70 -2.59 -8.36
C LYS A 138 14.41 -2.19 -7.64
N ALA A 139 13.65 -1.24 -8.16
CA ALA A 139 12.41 -0.77 -7.57
C ALA A 139 11.38 -1.91 -7.42
N ALA A 140 11.23 -2.76 -8.45
CA ALA A 140 10.36 -3.92 -8.39
C ALA A 140 10.78 -4.91 -7.31
N SER A 141 12.09 -5.15 -7.14
CA SER A 141 12.62 -6.01 -6.06
C SER A 141 12.40 -5.41 -4.66
N GLU A 142 12.28 -4.09 -4.55
CA GLU A 142 12.01 -3.37 -3.30
C GLU A 142 10.50 -3.16 -3.05
N GLY A 143 9.63 -3.68 -3.92
CA GLY A 143 8.17 -3.57 -3.77
C GLY A 143 7.62 -2.19 -4.10
N GLN A 144 8.36 -1.41 -4.88
CA GLN A 144 7.97 -0.08 -5.33
C GLN A 144 7.31 -0.14 -6.71
N THR A 145 6.38 0.76 -6.95
CA THR A 145 5.80 0.98 -8.28
C THR A 145 6.55 2.11 -8.97
N VAL A 146 6.95 1.89 -10.22
CA VAL A 146 7.62 2.90 -11.04
C VAL A 146 6.57 3.61 -11.90
N VAL A 147 6.51 4.93 -11.79
CA VAL A 147 5.75 5.81 -12.67
C VAL A 147 6.74 6.59 -13.51
N TYR A 148 6.58 6.53 -14.82
CA TYR A 148 7.46 7.19 -15.78
C TYR A 148 6.91 8.57 -16.13
N TYR A 149 7.80 9.53 -16.27
CA TYR A 149 7.50 10.84 -16.79
C TYR A 149 8.33 11.14 -18.03
N ALA A 150 7.66 11.47 -19.13
CA ALA A 150 8.30 11.86 -20.38
C ALA A 150 7.81 13.23 -20.85
N LYS A 151 8.69 13.97 -21.50
CA LYS A 151 8.44 15.28 -22.11
C LYS A 151 8.97 15.31 -23.53
N ASN A 152 8.10 15.66 -24.49
CA ASN A 152 8.43 15.67 -25.92
C ASN A 152 9.07 14.36 -26.43
N GLY A 153 8.55 13.21 -25.95
CA GLY A 153 9.04 11.90 -26.34
C GLY A 153 10.35 11.45 -25.70
N GLN A 154 10.86 12.21 -24.72
CA GLN A 154 12.09 11.87 -23.98
C GLN A 154 11.79 11.59 -22.53
N LEU A 155 12.35 10.51 -22.00
CA LEU A 155 12.25 10.16 -20.57
C LEU A 155 12.95 11.24 -19.72
N GLN A 156 12.22 11.85 -18.80
CA GLN A 156 12.71 12.92 -17.92
C GLN A 156 12.91 12.44 -16.49
N ALA A 157 12.02 11.57 -15.99
CA ALA A 157 12.12 11.06 -14.63
C ALA A 157 11.40 9.73 -14.43
N LEU A 158 11.80 9.04 -13.36
CA LEU A 158 11.06 7.94 -12.73
C LEU A 158 10.65 8.37 -11.33
N PHE A 159 9.39 8.16 -10.99
CA PHE A 159 8.87 8.32 -9.65
C PHE A 159 8.69 6.95 -9.02
N LEU A 160 9.41 6.68 -7.94
CA LEU A 160 9.29 5.44 -7.18
C LEU A 160 8.24 5.65 -6.09
N ILE A 161 7.15 4.92 -6.18
CA ILE A 161 5.99 5.07 -5.30
C ILE A 161 5.77 3.76 -4.56
N ALA A 162 5.58 3.82 -3.25
CA ALA A 162 5.24 2.68 -2.43
C ALA A 162 4.23 3.07 -1.35
N ASP A 163 3.51 2.05 -0.86
CA ASP A 163 2.74 2.16 0.35
C ASP A 163 3.68 1.89 1.54
N ALA A 164 3.99 2.93 2.29
CA ALA A 164 4.99 2.87 3.36
C ALA A 164 4.57 1.93 4.49
N VAL A 165 5.51 1.13 4.97
CA VAL A 165 5.31 0.30 6.17
C VAL A 165 5.16 1.21 7.39
N LYS A 166 4.12 0.99 8.22
CA LYS A 166 3.94 1.73 9.47
C LYS A 166 5.14 1.55 10.40
N LYS A 167 5.54 2.60 11.08
CA LYS A 167 6.74 2.65 11.93
C LYS A 167 6.76 1.58 13.03
N ASP A 168 5.60 1.23 13.53
CA ASP A 168 5.41 0.26 14.62
C ASP A 168 5.17 -1.18 14.14
N SER A 169 4.89 -1.42 12.85
CA SER A 169 4.57 -2.75 12.31
C SER A 169 5.63 -3.79 12.66
N ARG A 170 6.90 -3.47 12.46
CA ARG A 170 8.00 -4.40 12.78
C ARG A 170 8.10 -4.74 14.26
N ALA A 171 7.92 -3.74 15.13
CA ALA A 171 7.97 -3.93 16.58
C ALA A 171 6.78 -4.78 17.05
N THR A 172 5.60 -4.55 16.49
CA THR A 172 4.37 -5.31 16.76
C THR A 172 4.52 -6.77 16.35
N ILE A 173 4.97 -7.06 15.14
CA ILE A 173 5.21 -8.43 14.67
C ILE A 173 6.22 -9.16 15.58
N LYS A 174 7.31 -8.49 15.94
CA LYS A 174 8.30 -9.06 16.86
C LYS A 174 7.72 -9.36 18.25
N ALA A 175 6.83 -8.52 18.76
CA ALA A 175 6.17 -8.74 20.04
C ALA A 175 5.23 -9.96 20.00
N LEU A 176 4.46 -10.12 18.91
CA LEU A 176 3.58 -11.27 18.70
C LEU A 176 4.37 -12.58 18.60
N HIS A 177 5.50 -12.60 17.90
CA HIS A 177 6.38 -13.75 17.85
C HIS A 177 6.92 -14.14 19.23
N LYS A 178 7.26 -13.17 20.09
CA LYS A 178 7.67 -13.43 21.49
C LYS A 178 6.54 -14.05 22.33
N MET A 179 5.29 -13.79 21.98
CA MET A 179 4.12 -14.42 22.61
C MET A 179 3.82 -15.82 22.06
N GLY A 180 4.64 -16.34 21.13
CA GLY A 180 4.44 -17.65 20.51
C GLY A 180 3.42 -17.67 19.38
N LEU A 181 2.95 -16.50 18.91
CA LEU A 181 1.98 -16.40 17.84
C LEU A 181 2.65 -16.46 16.47
N GLN A 182 2.05 -17.20 15.56
CA GLN A 182 2.42 -17.17 14.14
C GLN A 182 1.79 -15.96 13.46
N THR A 183 2.49 -15.37 12.51
CA THR A 183 1.97 -14.25 11.72
C THR A 183 1.95 -14.62 10.25
N VAL A 184 0.89 -14.22 9.55
CA VAL A 184 0.68 -14.42 8.12
C VAL A 184 0.33 -13.08 7.52
N MET A 185 0.94 -12.69 6.41
CA MET A 185 0.53 -11.53 5.64
C MET A 185 -0.35 -11.97 4.46
N LEU A 186 -1.47 -11.30 4.28
CA LEU A 186 -2.45 -11.54 3.22
C LEU A 186 -2.54 -10.30 2.32
N THR A 187 -2.40 -10.46 1.00
CA THR A 187 -2.42 -9.33 0.06
C THR A 187 -2.85 -9.74 -1.34
N GLY A 188 -3.44 -8.79 -2.08
CA GLY A 188 -3.69 -8.91 -3.51
C GLY A 188 -2.47 -8.64 -4.40
N ASP A 189 -1.36 -8.17 -3.83
CA ASP A 189 -0.14 -7.85 -4.58
C ASP A 189 0.51 -9.10 -5.17
N ASN A 190 1.43 -8.88 -6.12
CA ASN A 190 2.31 -9.94 -6.60
C ASN A 190 3.25 -10.46 -5.51
N ASP A 191 3.77 -11.68 -5.69
CA ASP A 191 4.57 -12.39 -4.69
C ASP A 191 5.87 -11.64 -4.33
N ALA A 192 6.55 -11.02 -5.31
CA ALA A 192 7.80 -10.31 -5.08
C ALA A 192 7.60 -9.10 -4.15
N THR A 193 6.62 -8.24 -4.44
CA THR A 193 6.25 -7.09 -3.60
C THR A 193 5.81 -7.54 -2.21
N ALA A 194 4.97 -8.57 -2.13
CA ALA A 194 4.46 -9.09 -0.88
C ALA A 194 5.59 -9.61 0.02
N ARG A 195 6.52 -10.41 -0.52
CA ARG A 195 7.68 -10.92 0.24
C ARG A 195 8.62 -9.82 0.69
N THR A 196 8.82 -8.79 -0.12
CA THR A 196 9.66 -7.64 0.26
C THR A 196 9.10 -6.94 1.48
N ILE A 197 7.81 -6.61 1.50
CA ILE A 197 7.15 -5.97 2.65
C ILE A 197 7.16 -6.90 3.87
N ALA A 198 6.84 -8.18 3.69
CA ALA A 198 6.84 -9.16 4.78
C ALA A 198 8.21 -9.28 5.45
N ASN A 199 9.29 -9.34 4.66
CA ASN A 199 10.66 -9.39 5.16
C ASN A 199 11.03 -8.13 5.96
N GLN A 200 10.60 -6.93 5.53
CA GLN A 200 10.85 -5.69 6.26
C GLN A 200 10.27 -5.72 7.67
N VAL A 201 9.11 -6.36 7.86
CA VAL A 201 8.43 -6.44 9.16
C VAL A 201 8.73 -7.73 9.93
N GLY A 202 9.34 -8.73 9.28
CA GLY A 202 9.71 -10.01 9.90
C GLY A 202 8.64 -11.08 9.82
N ILE A 203 7.70 -10.99 8.87
CA ILE A 203 6.71 -12.03 8.57
C ILE A 203 7.30 -13.00 7.54
N THR A 204 7.26 -14.30 7.83
CA THR A 204 7.77 -15.34 6.91
C THR A 204 6.68 -15.98 6.05
N ASN A 205 5.44 -16.02 6.56
CA ASN A 205 4.32 -16.64 5.88
C ASN A 205 3.53 -15.57 5.11
N VAL A 206 3.51 -15.69 3.78
CA VAL A 206 2.85 -14.74 2.89
C VAL A 206 1.88 -15.48 1.98
N VAL A 207 0.66 -14.96 1.86
CA VAL A 207 -0.33 -15.38 0.88
C VAL A 207 -0.61 -14.17 -0.01
N SER A 208 -0.05 -14.21 -1.21
CA SER A 208 -0.10 -13.14 -2.22
C SER A 208 -1.15 -13.43 -3.30
N GLN A 209 -1.44 -12.43 -4.13
CA GLN A 209 -2.36 -12.53 -5.28
C GLN A 209 -3.79 -12.97 -4.90
N VAL A 210 -4.24 -12.64 -3.71
CA VAL A 210 -5.55 -13.03 -3.17
C VAL A 210 -6.60 -11.97 -3.52
N LEU A 211 -7.62 -12.38 -4.24
CA LEU A 211 -8.75 -11.51 -4.53
C LEU A 211 -9.59 -11.25 -3.26
N PRO A 212 -10.28 -10.10 -3.15
CA PRO A 212 -11.02 -9.75 -1.94
C PRO A 212 -11.99 -10.84 -1.46
N HIS A 213 -12.71 -11.50 -2.37
CA HIS A 213 -13.64 -12.58 -2.05
C HIS A 213 -12.97 -13.89 -1.61
N GLN A 214 -11.69 -14.08 -1.92
CA GLN A 214 -10.92 -15.28 -1.55
C GLN A 214 -10.25 -15.17 -0.17
N LYS A 215 -10.20 -13.99 0.43
CA LYS A 215 -9.58 -13.78 1.75
C LYS A 215 -10.21 -14.66 2.82
N ALA A 216 -11.54 -14.85 2.77
CA ALA A 216 -12.27 -15.72 3.70
C ALA A 216 -11.86 -17.18 3.57
N ASP A 217 -11.64 -17.67 2.35
CA ASP A 217 -11.24 -19.06 2.09
C ASP A 217 -9.84 -19.34 2.64
N VAL A 218 -8.92 -18.37 2.54
CA VAL A 218 -7.57 -18.52 3.13
C VAL A 218 -7.66 -18.69 4.64
N ILE A 219 -8.52 -17.92 5.31
CA ILE A 219 -8.71 -18.02 6.76
C ILE A 219 -9.36 -19.36 7.12
N ALA A 220 -10.38 -19.80 6.37
CA ALA A 220 -11.05 -21.08 6.57
C ALA A 220 -10.07 -22.24 6.44
N ASN A 221 -9.16 -22.21 5.48
CA ASN A 221 -8.13 -23.24 5.30
C ASN A 221 -7.16 -23.26 6.50
N LEU A 222 -6.72 -22.11 7.00
CA LEU A 222 -5.87 -22.05 8.20
C LEU A 222 -6.59 -22.61 9.43
N GLN A 223 -7.90 -22.38 9.55
CA GLN A 223 -8.72 -22.93 10.65
C GLN A 223 -8.92 -24.44 10.51
N ALA A 224 -9.09 -24.96 9.28
CA ALA A 224 -9.19 -26.39 9.00
C ALA A 224 -7.90 -27.13 9.40
N ASP A 225 -6.74 -26.47 9.32
CA ASP A 225 -5.45 -26.97 9.82
C ASP A 225 -5.33 -26.93 11.36
N GLY A 226 -6.43 -26.67 12.07
CA GLY A 226 -6.47 -26.63 13.55
C GLY A 226 -5.96 -25.35 14.18
N LYS A 227 -5.68 -24.31 13.39
CA LYS A 227 -5.20 -23.02 13.92
C LYS A 227 -6.36 -22.19 14.48
N LYS A 228 -6.11 -21.49 15.57
CA LYS A 228 -7.01 -20.45 16.09
C LYS A 228 -6.57 -19.12 15.53
N VAL A 229 -7.36 -18.59 14.58
CA VAL A 229 -6.97 -17.46 13.71
C VAL A 229 -7.70 -16.20 14.13
N ALA A 230 -6.95 -15.09 14.26
CA ALA A 230 -7.49 -13.73 14.22
C ALA A 230 -7.06 -13.04 12.93
N MET A 231 -7.94 -12.24 12.34
CA MET A 231 -7.60 -11.36 11.22
C MET A 231 -7.55 -9.91 11.69
N VAL A 232 -6.52 -9.20 11.24
CA VAL A 232 -6.34 -7.76 11.45
C VAL A 232 -6.38 -7.06 10.09
N GLY A 233 -7.27 -6.08 9.95
CA GLY A 233 -7.47 -5.33 8.72
C GLY A 233 -8.09 -3.96 8.99
N ASP A 234 -8.16 -3.09 7.98
CA ASP A 234 -8.78 -1.76 8.08
C ASP A 234 -10.32 -1.81 7.98
N GLY A 235 -10.86 -2.95 7.56
CA GLY A 235 -12.29 -3.21 7.44
C GLY A 235 -12.97 -2.53 6.24
N ILE A 236 -12.23 -1.84 5.38
CA ILE A 236 -12.78 -1.19 4.18
C ILE A 236 -12.80 -2.19 3.02
N ASN A 237 -11.72 -2.94 2.86
CA ASN A 237 -11.53 -3.94 1.80
C ASN A 237 -11.70 -5.38 2.28
N ASP A 238 -11.91 -5.57 3.57
CA ASP A 238 -12.18 -6.88 4.17
C ASP A 238 -13.67 -7.18 4.02
N ALA A 239 -14.12 -7.49 2.79
CA ALA A 239 -15.49 -7.87 2.47
C ALA A 239 -16.03 -8.94 3.43
N PRO A 240 -17.36 -9.12 3.55
CA PRO A 240 -17.98 -9.83 4.66
C PRO A 240 -17.44 -11.24 4.79
N ALA A 241 -16.45 -11.36 5.62
CA ALA A 241 -15.95 -12.64 6.05
C ALA A 241 -16.99 -13.24 6.99
N PRO A 242 -17.31 -14.53 6.85
CA PRO A 242 -18.29 -15.18 7.71
C PRO A 242 -17.90 -15.02 9.18
N VAL A 243 -18.90 -14.88 10.06
CA VAL A 243 -18.87 -14.52 11.49
C VAL A 243 -18.05 -15.50 12.39
N SER A 244 -17.18 -16.31 11.83
CA SER A 244 -16.44 -17.37 12.51
C SER A 244 -15.05 -17.01 13.02
N TYR A 245 -14.61 -15.74 12.88
CA TYR A 245 -13.33 -15.30 13.40
C TYR A 245 -13.42 -13.99 14.18
N THR A 246 -12.48 -13.80 15.09
CA THR A 246 -12.38 -12.63 15.95
C THR A 246 -11.90 -11.44 15.13
N HIS A 247 -12.78 -10.49 14.84
CA HIS A 247 -12.42 -9.22 14.20
C HIS A 247 -11.83 -8.28 15.26
N LEU A 248 -10.58 -7.90 15.07
CA LEU A 248 -9.95 -6.79 15.78
C LEU A 248 -9.83 -5.61 14.81
N ARG A 249 -10.60 -4.56 15.04
CA ARG A 249 -10.49 -3.30 14.32
C ARG A 249 -9.62 -2.34 15.11
N ALA A 250 -8.51 -1.92 14.55
CA ALA A 250 -7.81 -0.76 15.08
C ALA A 250 -8.57 0.51 14.68
N HIS A 251 -9.05 1.27 15.64
CA HIS A 251 -9.56 2.62 15.42
C HIS A 251 -8.38 3.58 15.61
N GLU A 252 -7.97 4.25 14.55
CA GLU A 252 -7.07 5.39 14.68
C GLU A 252 -7.87 6.52 15.34
N THR A 253 -7.54 6.84 16.57
CA THR A 253 -7.93 8.11 17.20
C THR A 253 -7.07 9.21 16.59
N ARG A 254 -7.70 10.20 15.99
CA ARG A 254 -7.07 11.45 15.53
C ARG A 254 -6.57 12.25 16.71
#